data_1c53a5b3fd520c743f52a7816b4f3907
#
_entry.id   1c53a5b3fd520c743f52a7816b4f3907
#
_cell.length_a   1.000
_cell.length_b   1.000
_cell.length_c   1.000
_cell.angle_alpha   90.00
_cell.angle_beta   90.00
_cell.angle_gamma   90.00
#
_symmetry.space_group_name_H-M   'P 1'
#
loop_
_entity.id
_entity.type
_entity.pdbx_description
1 polymer ?
#
loop_
_entity_poly.entity_id
_entity_poly.type
_entity_poly.pdbx_seq_one_letter_code
_entity_poly.pdbx_strand_id
1 'polypeptide(L)'
;VTKESPTMIPHESSRILQQMGATVILPQLLGALGSVFAKAGVGEVIASLMGGVIPDGNRLLGVIGYCVAMAVFTMIMGNAFAAFAVITAGIGVPFVINLGANPALVGALGLTAGYCGTLMTPMAANFNIVPASILEMENKNSVIFVQAPIAIVMLIIHIIIMYLFAF
;
A
#
# COMPACT_ATOMS: atom_id res chain seq x y z
N VAL A 1 2.35 33.72 2.73
CA VAL A 1 2.72 33.41 4.14
C VAL A 1 1.67 34.05 5.02
N THR A 2 0.98 33.25 5.80
CA THR A 2 -0.09 33.66 6.72
C THR A 2 0.44 34.65 7.76
N LYS A 3 -0.20 35.82 7.88
CA LYS A 3 0.11 36.83 8.90
C LYS A 3 -0.69 36.58 10.19
N GLU A 4 -0.97 35.29 10.48
CA GLU A 4 -1.75 34.90 11.67
C GLU A 4 -0.94 35.06 12.96
N SER A 5 -1.63 35.41 14.04
CA SER A 5 -1.02 35.58 15.38
C SER A 5 -0.59 34.18 15.92
N PRO A 6 0.57 34.10 16.61
CA PRO A 6 0.99 32.85 17.27
C PRO A 6 -0.02 32.30 18.28
N THR A 7 -0.92 33.13 18.79
CA THR A 7 -2.01 32.72 19.70
C THR A 7 -3.07 31.86 19.06
N MET A 8 -3.12 31.81 17.71
CA MET A 8 -4.01 30.94 16.96
C MET A 8 -3.51 29.48 16.90
N ILE A 9 -2.22 29.23 17.14
CA ILE A 9 -1.62 27.90 17.05
C ILE A 9 -2.33 26.87 17.96
N PRO A 10 -2.58 27.15 19.26
CA PRO A 10 -3.26 26.17 20.11
C PRO A 10 -4.70 25.88 19.66
N HIS A 11 -5.41 26.92 19.19
CA HIS A 11 -6.78 26.78 18.72
C HIS A 11 -6.87 25.92 17.46
N GLU A 12 -6.04 26.20 16.43
CA GLU A 12 -5.98 25.42 15.20
C GLU A 12 -5.47 23.99 15.44
N SER A 13 -4.48 23.82 16.33
CA SER A 13 -4.01 22.49 16.72
C SER A 13 -5.13 21.66 17.37
N SER A 14 -5.92 22.25 18.27
CA SER A 14 -7.07 21.58 18.89
C SER A 14 -8.14 21.22 17.86
N ARG A 15 -8.44 22.12 16.92
CA ARG A 15 -9.39 21.87 15.82
C ARG A 15 -8.95 20.68 14.96
N ILE A 16 -7.69 20.66 14.52
CA ILE A 16 -7.13 19.58 13.72
C ILE A 16 -7.17 18.25 14.48
N LEU A 17 -6.77 18.23 15.75
CA LEU A 17 -6.81 17.01 16.57
C LEU A 17 -8.23 16.46 16.73
N GLN A 18 -9.23 17.32 16.88
CA GLN A 18 -10.63 16.91 16.96
C GLN A 18 -11.14 16.34 15.62
N GLN A 19 -10.75 16.92 14.49
CA GLN A 19 -11.11 16.44 13.16
C GLN A 19 -10.45 15.10 12.83
N MET A 20 -9.19 14.90 13.25
CA MET A 20 -8.48 13.63 13.07
C MET A 20 -9.08 12.50 13.91
N GLY A 21 -9.48 12.79 15.15
CA GLY A 21 -10.21 11.85 16.01
C GLY A 21 -9.74 10.41 15.97
N ALA A 22 -10.68 9.51 15.72
CA ALA A 22 -10.44 8.07 15.64
C ALA A 22 -9.51 7.65 14.47
N THR A 23 -9.30 8.50 13.45
CA THR A 23 -8.44 8.15 12.32
C THR A 23 -6.97 8.01 12.68
N VAL A 24 -6.53 8.59 13.80
CA VAL A 24 -5.16 8.46 14.34
C VAL A 24 -4.86 7.03 14.80
N ILE A 25 -5.87 6.29 15.28
CA ILE A 25 -5.71 4.93 15.82
C ILE A 25 -5.70 3.90 14.67
N LEU A 26 -6.37 4.19 13.55
CA LEU A 26 -6.52 3.27 12.42
C LEU A 26 -5.18 2.72 11.89
N PRO A 27 -4.15 3.53 11.61
CA PRO A 27 -2.87 3.01 11.09
C PRO A 27 -2.19 2.01 12.05
N GLN A 28 -2.34 2.23 13.36
CA GLN A 28 -1.76 1.34 14.38
C GLN A 28 -2.50 -0.01 14.43
N LEU A 29 -3.82 0.02 14.38
CA LEU A 29 -4.64 -1.20 14.34
C LEU A 29 -4.38 -2.01 13.06
N LEU A 30 -4.24 -1.35 11.92
CA LEU A 30 -3.94 -1.99 10.65
C LEU A 30 -2.53 -2.60 10.61
N GLY A 31 -1.55 -1.94 11.23
CA GLY A 31 -0.21 -2.50 11.43
C GLY A 31 -0.22 -3.76 12.31
N ALA A 32 -1.00 -3.74 13.39
CA ALA A 32 -1.20 -4.91 14.24
C ALA A 32 -1.88 -6.07 13.47
N LEU A 33 -2.89 -5.77 12.64
CA LEU A 33 -3.55 -6.75 11.79
C LEU A 33 -2.57 -7.42 10.81
N GLY A 34 -1.63 -6.65 10.23
CA GLY A 34 -0.57 -7.20 9.39
C GLY A 34 0.30 -8.23 10.10
N SER A 35 0.66 -7.96 11.35
CA SER A 35 1.41 -8.90 12.18
C SER A 35 0.62 -10.19 12.48
N VAL A 36 -0.69 -10.06 12.68
CA VAL A 36 -1.58 -11.23 12.88
C VAL A 36 -1.64 -12.07 11.60
N PHE A 37 -1.80 -11.47 10.45
CA PHE A 37 -1.83 -12.19 9.17
C PHE A 37 -0.52 -12.90 8.85
N ALA A 38 0.62 -12.26 9.14
CA ALA A 38 1.93 -12.91 8.99
C ALA A 38 2.06 -14.14 9.90
N LYS A 39 1.64 -14.04 11.17
CA LYS A 39 1.67 -15.15 12.13
C LYS A 39 0.65 -16.24 11.80
N ALA A 40 -0.46 -15.91 11.19
CA ALA A 40 -1.49 -16.85 10.75
C ALA A 40 -1.13 -17.63 9.47
N GLY A 41 0.05 -17.43 8.91
CA GLY A 41 0.49 -18.16 7.71
C GLY A 41 -0.23 -17.72 6.41
N VAL A 42 -0.83 -16.53 6.40
CA VAL A 42 -1.57 -16.04 5.22
C VAL A 42 -0.69 -15.98 3.98
N GLY A 43 0.62 -15.70 4.14
CA GLY A 43 1.59 -15.72 3.04
C GLY A 43 1.70 -17.09 2.35
N GLU A 44 1.69 -18.17 3.12
CA GLU A 44 1.76 -19.55 2.60
C GLU A 44 0.48 -19.92 1.84
N VAL A 45 -0.67 -19.51 2.33
CA VAL A 45 -1.96 -19.72 1.64
C VAL A 45 -1.98 -18.95 0.32
N ILE A 46 -1.51 -17.70 0.31
CA ILE A 46 -1.39 -16.90 -0.91
C ILE A 46 -0.44 -17.54 -1.92
N ALA A 47 0.72 -18.03 -1.45
CA ALA A 47 1.67 -18.73 -2.31
C ALA A 47 1.05 -19.98 -2.98
N SER A 48 0.29 -20.77 -2.21
CA SER A 48 -0.38 -21.97 -2.74
C SER A 48 -1.47 -21.64 -3.75
N LEU A 49 -2.24 -20.56 -3.52
CA LEU A 49 -3.27 -20.10 -4.46
C LEU A 49 -2.64 -19.53 -5.74
N MET A 50 -1.56 -18.79 -5.62
CA MET A 50 -0.87 -18.19 -6.78
C MET A 50 -0.11 -19.22 -7.60
N GLY A 51 0.37 -20.31 -7.00
CA GLY A 51 0.97 -21.44 -7.71
C GLY A 51 0.03 -22.13 -8.70
N GLY A 52 -1.28 -22.04 -8.49
CA GLY A 52 -2.29 -22.49 -9.45
C GLY A 52 -2.57 -21.51 -10.60
N VAL A 53 -2.15 -20.25 -10.47
CA VAL A 53 -2.43 -19.17 -11.43
C VAL A 53 -1.19 -18.75 -12.21
N ILE A 54 -0.03 -18.73 -11.56
CA ILE A 54 1.25 -18.34 -12.16
C ILE A 54 1.95 -19.61 -12.62
N PRO A 55 2.13 -19.81 -13.95
CA PRO A 55 2.92 -20.93 -14.46
C PRO A 55 4.37 -20.85 -14.00
N ASP A 56 4.94 -22.01 -13.66
CA ASP A 56 6.32 -22.09 -13.22
C ASP A 56 7.30 -21.50 -14.27
N GLY A 57 8.21 -20.65 -13.79
CA GLY A 57 9.23 -20.04 -14.63
C GLY A 57 8.80 -18.82 -15.44
N ASN A 58 7.55 -18.40 -15.38
CA ASN A 58 7.10 -17.21 -16.11
C ASN A 58 7.39 -15.92 -15.32
N ARG A 59 8.52 -15.27 -15.62
CA ARG A 59 8.98 -14.03 -14.97
C ARG A 59 7.96 -12.89 -15.05
N LEU A 60 7.34 -12.71 -16.22
CA LEU A 60 6.40 -11.62 -16.43
C LEU A 60 5.15 -11.77 -15.55
N LEU A 61 4.57 -12.98 -15.54
CA LEU A 61 3.39 -13.25 -14.72
C LEU A 61 3.73 -13.22 -13.23
N GLY A 62 4.94 -13.63 -12.83
CA GLY A 62 5.44 -13.49 -11.46
C GLY A 62 5.50 -12.03 -11.02
N VAL A 63 6.06 -11.14 -11.84
CA VAL A 63 6.15 -9.69 -11.57
C VAL A 63 4.77 -9.04 -11.52
N ILE A 64 3.91 -9.34 -12.50
CA ILE A 64 2.53 -8.82 -12.52
C ILE A 64 1.79 -9.29 -11.26
N GLY A 65 1.83 -10.59 -10.98
CA GLY A 65 1.19 -11.18 -9.81
C GLY A 65 1.66 -10.54 -8.50
N TYR A 66 2.97 -10.34 -8.36
CA TYR A 66 3.56 -9.71 -7.19
C TYR A 66 3.12 -8.24 -7.03
N CYS A 67 3.25 -7.40 -8.05
CA CYS A 67 2.88 -5.99 -7.97
C CYS A 67 1.37 -5.79 -7.76
N VAL A 68 0.54 -6.56 -8.47
CA VAL A 68 -0.93 -6.49 -8.32
C VAL A 68 -1.35 -6.99 -6.94
N ALA A 69 -0.81 -8.12 -6.46
CA ALA A 69 -1.11 -8.62 -5.13
C ALA A 69 -0.66 -7.64 -4.04
N MET A 70 0.51 -7.00 -4.19
CA MET A 70 0.97 -5.94 -3.28
C MET A 70 -0.04 -4.80 -3.20
N ALA A 71 -0.51 -4.29 -4.34
CA ALA A 71 -1.49 -3.20 -4.37
C ALA A 71 -2.83 -3.64 -3.76
N VAL A 72 -3.39 -4.78 -4.18
CA VAL A 72 -4.69 -5.29 -3.70
C VAL A 72 -4.65 -5.59 -2.21
N PHE A 73 -3.61 -6.27 -1.73
CA PHE A 73 -3.50 -6.60 -0.33
C PHE A 73 -3.31 -5.35 0.54
N THR A 74 -2.56 -4.37 0.04
CA THR A 74 -2.44 -3.05 0.66
C THR A 74 -3.78 -2.31 0.71
N MET A 75 -4.61 -2.42 -0.33
CA MET A 75 -5.96 -1.84 -0.31
C MET A 75 -6.83 -2.44 0.81
N ILE A 76 -6.70 -3.74 1.05
CA ILE A 76 -7.44 -4.44 2.13
C ILE A 76 -6.89 -4.04 3.51
N MET A 77 -5.57 -4.02 3.66
CA MET A 77 -4.93 -3.75 4.95
C MET A 77 -4.77 -2.27 5.28
N GLY A 78 -4.82 -1.39 4.28
CA GLY A 78 -4.56 0.04 4.42
C GLY A 78 -3.11 0.41 4.73
N ASN A 79 -2.17 -0.55 4.69
CA ASN A 79 -0.78 -0.36 5.05
C ASN A 79 0.16 -1.20 4.18
N ALA A 80 1.00 -0.53 3.38
CA ALA A 80 1.92 -1.19 2.47
C ALA A 80 3.03 -1.98 3.19
N PHE A 81 3.51 -1.54 4.33
CA PHE A 81 4.54 -2.27 5.09
C PHE A 81 4.04 -3.60 5.62
N ALA A 82 2.79 -3.62 6.11
CA ALA A 82 2.17 -4.85 6.59
C ALA A 82 1.91 -5.83 5.43
N ALA A 83 1.40 -5.33 4.31
CA ALA A 83 1.22 -6.10 3.09
C ALA A 83 2.54 -6.64 2.55
N PHE A 84 3.61 -5.84 2.60
CA PHE A 84 4.92 -6.18 2.08
C PHE A 84 5.48 -7.46 2.71
N ALA A 85 5.43 -7.59 4.02
CA ALA A 85 5.95 -8.76 4.71
C ALA A 85 5.26 -10.06 4.24
N VAL A 86 3.94 -10.02 4.09
CA VAL A 86 3.13 -11.19 3.72
C VAL A 86 3.26 -11.52 2.24
N ILE A 87 3.10 -10.53 1.37
CA ILE A 87 3.06 -10.73 -0.08
C ILE A 87 4.48 -11.00 -0.64
N THR A 88 5.50 -10.36 -0.08
CA THR A 88 6.88 -10.65 -0.50
C THR A 88 7.28 -12.08 -0.14
N ALA A 89 6.92 -12.56 1.05
CA ALA A 89 7.16 -13.95 1.42
C ALA A 89 6.35 -14.95 0.56
N GLY A 90 5.06 -14.63 0.32
CA GLY A 90 4.16 -15.54 -0.39
C GLY A 90 4.28 -15.52 -1.91
N ILE A 91 4.64 -14.41 -2.52
CA ILE A 91 4.72 -14.27 -3.99
C ILE A 91 6.09 -13.76 -4.44
N GLY A 92 6.61 -12.70 -3.83
CA GLY A 92 7.85 -12.06 -4.25
C GLY A 92 9.04 -13.02 -4.27
N VAL A 93 9.22 -13.78 -3.19
CA VAL A 93 10.33 -14.76 -3.10
C VAL A 93 10.14 -15.92 -4.07
N PRO A 94 9.05 -16.70 -4.03
CA PRO A 94 8.94 -17.90 -4.86
C PRO A 94 8.82 -17.61 -6.35
N PHE A 95 8.10 -16.56 -6.77
CA PHE A 95 7.76 -16.34 -8.19
C PHE A 95 8.57 -15.22 -8.86
N VAL A 96 9.39 -14.46 -8.11
CA VAL A 96 10.22 -13.38 -8.69
C VAL A 96 11.69 -13.56 -8.32
N ILE A 97 12.03 -13.57 -7.02
CA ILE A 97 13.43 -13.63 -6.56
C ILE A 97 14.08 -14.97 -6.93
N ASN A 98 13.39 -16.09 -6.70
CA ASN A 98 13.91 -17.41 -7.02
C ASN A 98 14.09 -17.65 -8.54
N LEU A 99 13.47 -16.82 -9.38
CA LEU A 99 13.67 -16.84 -10.84
C LEU A 99 14.90 -16.00 -11.28
N GLY A 100 15.67 -15.48 -10.33
CA GLY A 100 16.93 -14.79 -10.57
C GLY A 100 16.83 -13.26 -10.49
N ALA A 101 15.71 -12.71 -10.04
CA ALA A 101 15.58 -11.26 -9.88
C ALA A 101 16.40 -10.73 -8.68
N ASN A 102 16.90 -9.51 -8.80
CA ASN A 102 17.63 -8.82 -7.74
C ASN A 102 16.71 -8.52 -6.55
N PRO A 103 16.98 -9.10 -5.35
CA PRO A 103 16.09 -8.94 -4.19
C PRO A 103 15.91 -7.50 -3.74
N ALA A 104 16.95 -6.65 -3.87
CA ALA A 104 16.88 -5.25 -3.46
C ALA A 104 15.92 -4.45 -4.36
N LEU A 105 15.97 -4.67 -5.68
CA LEU A 105 15.07 -4.04 -6.63
C LEU A 105 13.63 -4.55 -6.47
N VAL A 106 13.46 -5.87 -6.31
CA VAL A 106 12.15 -6.48 -6.07
C VAL A 106 11.53 -5.94 -4.79
N GLY A 107 12.31 -5.84 -3.71
CA GLY A 107 11.84 -5.29 -2.45
C GLY A 107 11.44 -3.81 -2.55
N ALA A 108 12.30 -2.98 -3.14
CA ALA A 108 12.02 -1.55 -3.29
C ALA A 108 10.80 -1.28 -4.18
N LEU A 109 10.75 -1.92 -5.36
CA LEU A 109 9.64 -1.74 -6.30
C LEU A 109 8.33 -2.40 -5.81
N GLY A 110 8.44 -3.52 -5.09
CA GLY A 110 7.28 -4.17 -4.47
C GLY A 110 6.64 -3.29 -3.40
N LEU A 111 7.44 -2.71 -2.50
CA LEU A 111 6.94 -1.79 -1.48
C LEU A 111 6.27 -0.56 -2.10
N THR A 112 6.90 0.03 -3.12
CA THR A 112 6.33 1.21 -3.81
C THR A 112 5.10 0.86 -4.65
N ALA A 113 5.01 -0.34 -5.24
CA ALA A 113 3.77 -0.87 -5.83
C ALA A 113 2.65 -1.00 -4.78
N GLY A 114 2.99 -1.41 -3.56
CA GLY A 114 2.04 -1.40 -2.43
C GLY A 114 1.49 0.00 -2.14
N TYR A 115 2.31 1.04 -2.21
CA TYR A 115 1.84 2.41 -2.04
C TYR A 115 0.84 2.85 -3.11
N CYS A 116 0.89 2.30 -4.32
CA CYS A 116 -0.19 2.51 -5.29
C CYS A 116 -1.54 2.01 -4.75
N GLY A 117 -1.53 0.90 -4.00
CA GLY A 117 -2.70 0.41 -3.28
C GLY A 117 -3.20 1.38 -2.19
N THR A 118 -2.30 2.01 -1.42
CA THR A 118 -2.71 2.98 -0.39
C THR A 118 -3.45 4.18 -0.96
N LEU A 119 -3.10 4.62 -2.17
CA LEU A 119 -3.75 5.74 -2.84
C LEU A 119 -5.18 5.41 -3.31
N MET A 120 -5.53 4.13 -3.43
CA MET A 120 -6.81 3.66 -3.97
C MET A 120 -7.79 3.19 -2.90
N THR A 121 -7.48 3.32 -1.61
CA THR A 121 -8.31 2.77 -0.53
C THR A 121 -8.59 3.76 0.58
N PRO A 122 -9.82 3.80 1.12
CA PRO A 122 -10.13 4.56 2.32
C PRO A 122 -9.50 3.94 3.59
N MET A 123 -9.08 2.66 3.53
CA MET A 123 -8.41 1.99 4.65
C MET A 123 -7.06 2.61 5.00
N ALA A 124 -6.38 3.23 4.02
CA ALA A 124 -5.20 4.06 4.25
C ALA A 124 -5.60 5.47 4.75
N ALA A 125 -6.20 5.52 5.94
CA ALA A 125 -6.86 6.69 6.46
C ALA A 125 -5.94 7.93 6.55
N ASN A 126 -4.68 7.74 6.92
CA ASN A 126 -3.68 8.81 7.02
C ASN A 126 -3.36 9.49 5.67
N PHE A 127 -3.52 8.78 4.54
CA PHE A 127 -3.29 9.34 3.21
C PHE A 127 -4.56 9.96 2.59
N ASN A 128 -5.72 9.39 2.88
CA ASN A 128 -6.94 9.68 2.14
C ASN A 128 -8.02 10.37 2.99
N ILE A 129 -8.31 9.82 4.17
CA ILE A 129 -9.41 10.30 5.01
C ILE A 129 -8.99 11.49 5.89
N VAL A 130 -7.78 11.45 6.45
CA VAL A 130 -7.27 12.56 7.29
C VAL A 130 -7.17 13.85 6.49
N PRO A 131 -6.55 13.91 5.30
CA PRO A 131 -6.54 15.13 4.48
C PRO A 131 -7.94 15.64 4.14
N ALA A 132 -8.86 14.75 3.76
CA ALA A 132 -10.25 15.11 3.46
C ALA A 132 -10.98 15.65 4.70
N SER A 133 -10.63 15.19 5.90
CA SER A 133 -11.21 15.65 7.15
C SER A 133 -10.66 17.02 7.57
N ILE A 134 -9.34 17.22 7.43
CA ILE A 134 -8.68 18.52 7.74
C ILE A 134 -9.20 19.63 6.81
N LEU A 135 -9.43 19.30 5.53
CA LEU A 135 -9.95 20.24 4.53
C LEU A 135 -11.48 20.37 4.58
N GLU A 136 -12.15 19.71 5.52
CA GLU A 136 -13.61 19.73 5.69
C GLU A 136 -14.38 19.41 4.40
N MET A 137 -13.84 18.48 3.59
CA MET A 137 -14.43 18.10 2.31
C MET A 137 -15.77 17.37 2.53
N GLU A 138 -16.80 17.74 1.76
CA GLU A 138 -18.13 17.09 1.79
C GLU A 138 -18.03 15.59 1.47
N ASN A 139 -17.29 15.25 0.42
CA ASN A 139 -17.05 13.86 0.06
C ASN A 139 -15.64 13.43 0.51
N LYS A 140 -15.57 12.60 1.55
CA LYS A 140 -14.32 12.09 2.12
C LYS A 140 -13.52 11.22 1.15
N ASN A 141 -14.18 10.65 0.12
CA ASN A 141 -13.52 9.81 -0.87
C ASN A 141 -13.00 10.60 -2.10
N SER A 142 -13.21 11.91 -2.16
CA SER A 142 -12.77 12.74 -3.31
C SER A 142 -11.27 12.62 -3.56
N VAL A 143 -10.45 12.53 -2.51
CA VAL A 143 -9.00 12.34 -2.62
C VAL A 143 -8.68 11.06 -3.37
N ILE A 144 -9.36 9.96 -3.03
CA ILE A 144 -9.16 8.65 -3.66
C ILE A 144 -9.51 8.70 -5.14
N PHE A 145 -10.64 9.30 -5.51
CA PHE A 145 -11.07 9.37 -6.92
C PHE A 145 -10.10 10.13 -7.81
N VAL A 146 -9.44 11.16 -7.26
CA VAL A 146 -8.41 11.92 -8.01
C VAL A 146 -7.10 11.15 -8.12
N GLN A 147 -6.72 10.40 -7.07
CA GLN A 147 -5.44 9.69 -7.02
C GLN A 147 -5.47 8.32 -7.72
N ALA A 148 -6.61 7.64 -7.74
CA ALA A 148 -6.72 6.27 -8.25
C ALA A 148 -6.25 6.10 -9.71
N PRO A 149 -6.60 6.95 -10.67
CA PRO A 149 -6.10 6.84 -12.04
C PRO A 149 -4.57 6.94 -12.12
N ILE A 150 -3.97 7.85 -11.33
CA ILE A 150 -2.52 8.04 -11.25
C ILE A 150 -1.87 6.79 -10.64
N ALA A 151 -2.45 6.26 -9.57
CA ALA A 151 -1.96 5.06 -8.91
C ALA A 151 -1.96 3.82 -9.83
N ILE A 152 -2.98 3.67 -10.68
CA ILE A 152 -3.04 2.59 -11.67
C ILE A 152 -1.92 2.75 -12.71
N VAL A 153 -1.72 3.94 -13.25
CA VAL A 153 -0.64 4.20 -14.21
C VAL A 153 0.73 3.93 -13.56
N MET A 154 0.93 4.39 -12.33
CA MET A 154 2.16 4.13 -11.58
C MET A 154 2.37 2.63 -11.33
N LEU A 155 1.34 1.88 -11.02
CA LEU A 155 1.43 0.43 -10.84
C LEU A 155 1.90 -0.28 -12.12
N ILE A 156 1.37 0.13 -13.28
CA ILE A 156 1.82 -0.39 -14.59
C ILE A 156 3.29 -0.06 -14.82
N ILE A 157 3.71 1.15 -14.51
CA ILE A 157 5.11 1.57 -14.62
C ILE A 157 6.01 0.72 -13.69
N HIS A 158 5.59 0.42 -12.46
CA HIS A 158 6.33 -0.45 -11.54
C HIS A 158 6.50 -1.86 -12.09
N ILE A 159 5.48 -2.43 -12.71
CA ILE A 159 5.55 -3.74 -13.37
C ILE A 159 6.59 -3.71 -14.49
N ILE A 160 6.55 -2.69 -15.34
CA ILE A 160 7.49 -2.55 -16.47
C ILE A 160 8.93 -2.40 -15.95
N ILE A 161 9.16 -1.50 -15.00
CA ILE A 161 10.49 -1.25 -14.41
C ILE A 161 11.01 -2.51 -13.73
N MET A 162 10.19 -3.18 -12.92
CA MET A 162 10.60 -4.41 -12.25
C MET A 162 10.96 -5.50 -13.24
N TYR A 163 10.18 -5.67 -14.30
CA TYR A 163 10.47 -6.67 -15.34
C TYR A 163 11.76 -6.39 -16.11
N LEU A 164 12.06 -5.11 -16.41
CA LEU A 164 13.23 -4.73 -17.21
C LEU A 164 14.53 -4.66 -16.39
N PHE A 165 14.47 -4.29 -15.12
CA PHE A 165 15.66 -3.98 -14.33
C PHE A 165 15.94 -4.96 -13.20
N ALA A 166 14.96 -5.75 -12.77
CA ALA A 166 15.20 -6.70 -11.68
C ALA A 166 15.85 -8.01 -12.16
N PHE A 167 15.69 -8.35 -13.43
CA PHE A 167 16.32 -9.51 -14.09
C PHE A 167 17.48 -9.05 -14.97
#